data_8e1dde6733dac9d991a832bdf38f3677
#
_entry.id   8e1dde6733dac9d991a832bdf38f3677
#
_cell.length_a   1.000
_cell.length_b   1.000
_cell.length_c   1.000
_cell.angle_alpha   90.00
_cell.angle_beta   90.00
_cell.angle_gamma   90.00
#
_symmetry.space_group_name_H-M   'P 1'
#
loop_
_entity.id
_entity.type
_entity.pdbx_description
1 polymer ?
#
loop_
_entity_poly.entity_id
_entity_poly.type
_entity_poly.pdbx_seq_one_letter_code
_entity_poly.pdbx_strand_id
1 'polypeptide(L)'
;MQVKELTKQYDGKTVVDSVTFAIPKGKVLSLIGPNGAGKSTVMGIISRLIARDAGLVDFEGRDIAKWKSKELSKRLAILTQSNSIQMKLTVRELVTFGRFPYSGGRTTPEDQRIIDQAIAYMELEEFQDRFIDELSGGQRQRALIATSIRCGCIVTRNHTELGRV
;
A
#
# COMPACT_ATOMS: atom_id res chain seq x y z
N MET A 1 -0.93 13.57 4.32
CA MET A 1 0.48 13.50 3.84
C MET A 1 0.79 14.72 3.02
N GLN A 2 1.98 15.31 3.19
CA GLN A 2 2.48 16.42 2.37
C GLN A 2 3.83 16.04 1.79
N VAL A 3 4.01 16.34 0.51
CA VAL A 3 5.27 16.13 -0.23
C VAL A 3 5.74 17.50 -0.71
N LYS A 4 7.00 17.85 -0.43
CA LYS A 4 7.57 19.16 -0.78
C LYS A 4 8.92 18.95 -1.47
N GLU A 5 9.05 19.51 -2.67
CA GLU A 5 10.29 19.56 -3.47
C GLU A 5 11.00 18.19 -3.59
N LEU A 6 10.18 17.14 -3.74
CA LEU A 6 10.68 15.77 -3.77
C LEU A 6 11.55 15.56 -5.02
N THR A 7 12.79 15.11 -4.82
CA THR A 7 13.73 14.86 -5.90
C THR A 7 14.36 13.48 -5.76
N LYS A 8 14.51 12.80 -6.91
CA LYS A 8 15.18 11.51 -7.03
C LYS A 8 15.97 11.40 -8.32
N GLN A 9 17.21 10.98 -8.19
CA GLN A 9 18.12 10.74 -9.29
C GLN A 9 18.59 9.27 -9.30
N TYR A 10 18.86 8.74 -10.47
CA TYR A 10 19.51 7.46 -10.70
C TYR A 10 20.61 7.65 -11.75
N ASP A 11 21.81 7.26 -11.43
CA ASP A 11 22.98 7.34 -12.34
C ASP A 11 23.12 8.72 -13.02
N GLY A 12 22.97 9.79 -12.22
CA GLY A 12 23.04 11.18 -12.70
C GLY A 12 21.81 11.69 -13.47
N LYS A 13 20.81 10.84 -13.72
CA LYS A 13 19.54 11.22 -14.37
C LYS A 13 18.47 11.51 -13.35
N THR A 14 17.91 12.72 -13.38
CA THR A 14 16.77 13.10 -12.55
C THR A 14 15.49 12.43 -13.07
N VAL A 15 14.86 11.61 -12.23
CA VAL A 15 13.61 10.88 -12.52
C VAL A 15 12.41 11.53 -11.85
N VAL A 16 12.62 12.16 -10.70
CA VAL A 16 11.63 12.97 -10.00
C VAL A 16 12.31 14.30 -9.70
N ASP A 17 11.73 15.40 -10.18
CA ASP A 17 12.32 16.73 -10.07
C ASP A 17 11.37 17.67 -9.31
N SER A 18 11.79 18.01 -8.09
CA SER A 18 11.16 19.03 -7.22
C SER A 18 9.62 18.93 -7.09
N VAL A 19 9.09 17.70 -7.04
CA VAL A 19 7.65 17.44 -7.04
C VAL A 19 7.03 17.82 -5.70
N THR A 20 5.97 18.64 -5.74
CA THR A 20 5.23 19.10 -4.56
C THR A 20 3.75 18.80 -4.71
N PHE A 21 3.14 18.13 -3.72
CA PHE A 21 1.70 17.89 -3.63
C PHE A 21 1.26 17.54 -2.20
N ALA A 22 -0.04 17.57 -1.97
CA ALA A 22 -0.62 17.16 -0.69
C ALA A 22 -1.73 16.13 -0.90
N ILE A 23 -1.82 15.18 0.01
CA ILE A 23 -2.93 14.23 0.10
C ILE A 23 -3.69 14.55 1.40
N PRO A 24 -4.83 15.26 1.30
CA PRO A 24 -5.67 15.55 2.47
C PRO A 24 -6.21 14.26 3.08
N LYS A 25 -6.49 14.28 4.39
CA LYS A 25 -7.10 13.14 5.08
C LYS A 25 -8.47 12.81 4.47
N GLY A 26 -8.74 11.52 4.25
CA GLY A 26 -10.01 11.06 3.66
C GLY A 26 -10.17 11.34 2.17
N LYS A 27 -9.12 11.76 1.48
CA LYS A 27 -9.13 11.97 0.03
C LYS A 27 -8.27 10.95 -0.70
N VAL A 28 -8.60 10.73 -1.97
CA VAL A 28 -7.83 9.89 -2.90
C VAL A 28 -7.06 10.82 -3.84
N LEU A 29 -5.78 10.55 -4.02
CA LEU A 29 -4.92 11.19 -5.01
C LEU A 29 -4.47 10.13 -6.02
N SER A 30 -4.63 10.40 -7.31
CA SER A 30 -4.14 9.55 -8.39
C SER A 30 -3.00 10.24 -9.13
N LEU A 31 -1.90 9.52 -9.37
CA LEU A 31 -0.80 9.96 -10.20
C LEU A 31 -1.00 9.43 -11.61
N ILE A 32 -1.23 10.33 -12.57
CA ILE A 32 -1.47 10.00 -13.98
C ILE A 32 -0.31 10.53 -14.83
N GLY A 33 0.05 9.82 -15.87
CA GLY A 33 1.11 10.22 -16.80
C GLY A 33 1.69 9.02 -17.56
N PRO A 34 2.55 9.27 -18.57
CA PRO A 34 3.14 8.22 -19.41
C PRO A 34 4.06 7.29 -18.63
N ASN A 35 4.40 6.14 -19.23
CA ASN A 35 5.42 5.26 -18.68
C ASN A 35 6.78 5.99 -18.61
N GLY A 36 7.53 5.76 -17.54
CA GLY A 36 8.79 6.46 -17.29
C GLY A 36 8.67 7.85 -16.62
N ALA A 37 7.47 8.40 -16.44
CA ALA A 37 7.26 9.71 -15.80
C ALA A 37 7.55 9.77 -14.27
N GLY A 38 8.22 8.77 -13.70
CA GLY A 38 8.58 8.79 -12.28
C GLY A 38 7.47 8.44 -11.29
N LYS A 39 6.25 8.12 -11.73
CA LYS A 39 5.10 7.79 -10.84
C LYS A 39 5.44 6.71 -9.82
N SER A 40 6.02 5.62 -10.28
CA SER A 40 6.41 4.49 -9.41
C SER A 40 7.50 4.87 -8.42
N THR A 41 8.40 5.78 -8.82
CA THR A 41 9.46 6.29 -7.96
C THR A 41 8.86 7.17 -6.86
N VAL A 42 7.94 8.09 -7.21
CA VAL A 42 7.22 8.91 -6.23
C VAL A 42 6.47 8.01 -5.24
N MET A 43 5.71 7.02 -5.74
CA MET A 43 5.00 6.06 -4.89
C MET A 43 5.95 5.28 -3.97
N GLY A 44 7.10 4.83 -4.50
CA GLY A 44 8.13 4.16 -3.72
C GLY A 44 8.72 5.03 -2.61
N ILE A 45 8.88 6.34 -2.87
CA ILE A 45 9.43 7.28 -1.88
C ILE A 45 8.40 7.58 -0.78
N ILE A 46 7.15 7.90 -1.15
CA ILE A 46 6.09 8.20 -0.16
C ILE A 46 5.67 6.99 0.66
N SER A 47 6.00 5.79 0.20
CA SER A 47 5.85 4.53 0.95
C SER A 47 7.13 4.09 1.67
N ARG A 48 8.21 4.87 1.59
CA ARG A 48 9.53 4.59 2.20
C ARG A 48 10.18 3.28 1.71
N LEU A 49 9.82 2.82 0.51
CA LEU A 49 10.50 1.72 -0.18
C LEU A 49 11.74 2.20 -0.93
N ILE A 50 11.76 3.48 -1.32
CA ILE A 50 12.86 4.13 -2.02
C ILE A 50 13.29 5.36 -1.20
N ALA A 51 14.59 5.54 -1.00
CA ALA A 51 15.13 6.75 -0.38
C ALA A 51 15.06 7.92 -1.39
N ARG A 52 14.60 9.09 -0.92
CA ARG A 52 14.70 10.35 -1.66
C ARG A 52 16.11 10.92 -1.61
N ASP A 53 16.47 11.74 -2.58
CA ASP A 53 17.75 12.46 -2.57
C ASP A 53 17.58 13.88 -2.00
N ALA A 54 16.42 14.54 -2.27
CA ALA A 54 16.09 15.83 -1.68
C ALA A 54 14.58 15.96 -1.42
N GLY A 55 14.20 17.04 -0.72
CA GLY A 55 12.81 17.35 -0.39
C GLY A 55 12.34 16.69 0.91
N LEU A 56 11.04 16.78 1.16
CA LEU A 56 10.41 16.31 2.39
C LEU A 56 9.13 15.50 2.08
N VAL A 57 8.95 14.41 2.79
CA VAL A 57 7.66 13.69 2.87
C VAL A 57 7.18 13.76 4.31
N ASP A 58 6.25 14.65 4.59
CA ASP A 58 5.59 14.76 5.87
C ASP A 58 4.39 13.82 5.93
N PHE A 59 4.38 12.94 6.90
CA PHE A 59 3.28 12.05 7.22
C PHE A 59 2.83 12.27 8.66
N GLU A 60 1.62 12.79 8.82
CA GLU A 60 1.03 13.14 10.13
C GLU A 60 1.93 14.07 10.97
N GLY A 61 2.50 15.12 10.37
CA GLY A 61 3.33 16.10 11.06
C GLY A 61 4.76 15.67 11.32
N ARG A 62 5.20 14.55 10.76
CA ARG A 62 6.55 14.02 10.94
C ARG A 62 7.13 13.53 9.62
N ASP A 63 8.40 13.81 9.39
CA ASP A 63 9.13 13.25 8.24
C ASP A 63 9.03 11.72 8.23
N ILE A 64 8.59 11.14 7.11
CA ILE A 64 8.39 9.69 6.97
C ILE A 64 9.67 8.89 7.23
N ALA A 65 10.83 9.47 6.94
CA ALA A 65 12.13 8.85 7.20
C ALA A 65 12.43 8.69 8.70
N LYS A 66 11.82 9.53 9.55
CA LYS A 66 12.01 9.53 11.01
C LYS A 66 11.03 8.61 11.75
N TRP A 67 10.09 7.98 11.06
CA TRP A 67 9.17 7.03 11.68
C TRP A 67 9.86 5.71 11.99
N LYS A 68 9.61 5.14 13.17
CA LYS A 68 9.97 3.75 13.45
C LYS A 68 9.13 2.82 12.56
N SER A 69 9.76 1.80 11.97
CA SER A 69 9.08 0.91 11.02
C SER A 69 7.81 0.28 11.59
N LYS A 70 7.85 -0.16 12.86
CA LYS A 70 6.69 -0.75 13.55
C LYS A 70 5.53 0.25 13.75
N GLU A 71 5.84 1.52 13.96
CA GLU A 71 4.80 2.56 14.11
C GLU A 71 4.19 2.92 12.74
N LEU A 72 5.05 3.07 11.73
CA LEU A 72 4.62 3.40 10.38
C LEU A 72 3.73 2.30 9.78
N SER A 73 4.09 1.02 9.93
CA SER A 73 3.33 -0.11 9.40
C SER A 73 1.92 -0.26 9.98
N LYS A 74 1.64 0.37 11.12
CA LYS A 74 0.28 0.45 11.66
C LYS A 74 -0.58 1.55 11.02
N ARG A 75 0.04 2.47 10.27
CA ARG A 75 -0.62 3.67 9.73
C ARG A 75 -0.59 3.77 8.23
N LEU A 76 0.40 3.13 7.60
CA LEU A 76 0.64 3.14 6.17
C LEU A 76 0.65 1.72 5.64
N ALA A 77 -0.30 1.38 4.79
CA ALA A 77 -0.32 0.15 4.02
C ALA A 77 0.15 0.39 2.58
N ILE A 78 0.83 -0.58 2.01
CA ILE A 78 1.33 -0.54 0.65
C ILE A 78 0.76 -1.75 -0.09
N LEU A 79 0.00 -1.48 -1.16
CA LEU A 79 -0.48 -2.50 -2.09
C LEU A 79 0.40 -2.48 -3.33
N THR A 80 1.21 -3.52 -3.51
CA THR A 80 2.04 -3.68 -4.70
C THR A 80 1.26 -4.45 -5.78
N GLN A 81 1.49 -4.11 -7.04
CA GLN A 81 0.78 -4.70 -8.17
C GLN A 81 1.15 -6.17 -8.43
N SER A 82 2.40 -6.53 -8.24
CA SER A 82 2.92 -7.88 -8.44
C SER A 82 3.13 -8.57 -7.10
N ASN A 83 2.06 -9.03 -6.49
CA ASN A 83 2.14 -10.00 -5.41
C ASN A 83 2.10 -11.41 -6.03
N SER A 84 3.22 -11.87 -6.58
CA SER A 84 3.44 -13.29 -6.74
C SER A 84 3.66 -13.90 -5.34
N ILE A 85 2.56 -14.04 -4.62
CA ILE A 85 2.56 -14.79 -3.36
C ILE A 85 2.73 -16.26 -3.77
N GLN A 86 3.96 -16.75 -3.70
CA GLN A 86 4.27 -18.16 -3.97
C GLN A 86 3.88 -19.07 -2.80
N MET A 87 3.34 -18.51 -1.74
CA MET A 87 2.84 -19.26 -0.58
C MET A 87 1.38 -19.63 -0.79
N LYS A 88 1.03 -20.88 -0.54
CA LYS A 88 -0.37 -21.32 -0.45
C LYS A 88 -0.97 -20.74 0.83
N LEU A 89 -1.68 -19.62 0.67
CA LEU A 89 -2.40 -18.95 1.75
C LEU A 89 -3.88 -18.90 1.38
N THR A 90 -4.73 -19.12 2.38
CA THR A 90 -6.16 -18.84 2.27
C THR A 90 -6.40 -17.32 2.34
N VAL A 91 -7.59 -16.87 1.90
CA VAL A 91 -8.00 -15.46 2.04
C VAL A 91 -7.90 -15.00 3.49
N ARG A 92 -8.41 -15.82 4.43
CA ARG A 92 -8.38 -15.51 5.86
C ARG A 92 -6.96 -15.37 6.39
N GLU A 93 -6.05 -16.26 6.01
CA GLU A 93 -4.64 -16.17 6.39
C GLU A 93 -4.00 -14.91 5.83
N LEU A 94 -4.25 -14.59 4.55
CA LEU A 94 -3.74 -13.36 3.94
C LEU A 94 -4.21 -12.11 4.70
N VAL A 95 -5.51 -12.01 5.01
CA VAL A 95 -6.06 -10.85 5.75
C VAL A 95 -5.49 -10.80 7.17
N THR A 96 -5.24 -11.96 7.80
CA THR A 96 -4.59 -12.06 9.10
C THR A 96 -3.19 -11.44 9.10
N PHE A 97 -2.42 -11.59 8.02
CA PHE A 97 -1.12 -10.92 7.88
C PHE A 97 -1.21 -9.41 7.96
N GLY A 98 -2.32 -8.80 7.53
CA GLY A 98 -2.57 -7.36 7.71
C GLY A 98 -2.58 -6.92 9.17
N ARG A 99 -2.80 -7.83 10.13
CA ARG A 99 -2.76 -7.58 11.57
C ARG A 99 -1.38 -7.76 12.20
N PHE A 100 -0.41 -8.30 11.47
CA PHE A 100 0.94 -8.56 11.99
C PHE A 100 1.60 -7.35 12.69
N PRO A 101 1.52 -6.11 12.17
CA PRO A 101 2.11 -4.95 12.83
C PRO A 101 1.53 -4.67 14.23
N TYR A 102 0.31 -5.13 14.49
CA TYR A 102 -0.39 -4.94 15.76
C TYR A 102 -0.19 -6.12 16.70
N SER A 103 -0.39 -7.34 16.19
CA SER A 103 -0.42 -8.57 16.98
C SER A 103 0.95 -9.21 17.18
N GLY A 104 1.95 -8.88 16.32
CA GLY A 104 3.25 -9.54 16.31
C GLY A 104 3.17 -11.04 16.02
N GLY A 105 2.11 -11.48 15.30
CA GLY A 105 1.87 -12.87 14.92
C GLY A 105 0.94 -13.66 15.85
N ARG A 106 0.54 -13.09 17.01
CA ARG A 106 -0.46 -13.68 17.91
C ARG A 106 -1.73 -12.85 17.86
N THR A 107 -2.72 -13.32 17.10
CA THR A 107 -4.00 -12.62 16.98
C THR A 107 -4.79 -12.67 18.28
N THR A 108 -5.32 -11.53 18.68
CA THR A 108 -6.24 -11.37 19.81
C THR A 108 -7.69 -11.55 19.33
N PRO A 109 -8.68 -11.70 20.23
CA PRO A 109 -10.09 -11.69 19.87
C PRO A 109 -10.51 -10.41 19.12
N GLU A 110 -9.91 -9.27 19.44
CA GLU A 110 -10.14 -8.01 18.70
C GLU A 110 -9.56 -8.06 17.29
N ASP A 111 -8.38 -8.65 17.08
CA ASP A 111 -7.83 -8.86 15.76
C ASP A 111 -8.74 -9.76 14.92
N GLN A 112 -9.31 -10.83 15.50
CA GLN A 112 -10.26 -11.69 14.79
C GLN A 112 -11.50 -10.93 14.34
N ARG A 113 -12.09 -10.09 15.18
CA ARG A 113 -13.22 -9.23 14.81
C ARG A 113 -12.87 -8.30 13.64
N ILE A 114 -11.68 -7.72 13.66
CA ILE A 114 -11.22 -6.83 12.57
C ILE A 114 -11.02 -7.62 11.27
N ILE A 115 -10.49 -8.84 11.34
CA ILE A 115 -10.32 -9.73 10.19
C ILE A 115 -11.70 -10.08 9.61
N ASP A 116 -12.66 -10.50 10.44
CA ASP A 116 -14.01 -10.84 10.01
C ASP A 116 -14.70 -9.63 9.35
N GLN A 117 -14.59 -8.44 9.94
CA GLN A 117 -15.11 -7.20 9.35
C GLN A 117 -14.46 -6.86 8.01
N ALA A 118 -13.15 -7.08 7.87
CA ALA A 118 -12.45 -6.81 6.62
C ALA A 118 -12.88 -7.77 5.50
N ILE A 119 -13.06 -9.05 5.82
CA ILE A 119 -13.56 -10.08 4.90
C ILE A 119 -14.99 -9.74 4.46
N ALA A 120 -15.89 -9.42 5.40
CA ALA A 120 -17.27 -9.04 5.11
C ALA A 120 -17.36 -7.74 4.29
N TYR A 121 -16.56 -6.71 4.63
CA TYR A 121 -16.55 -5.45 3.89
C TYR A 121 -16.13 -5.60 2.42
N MET A 122 -15.31 -6.62 2.14
CA MET A 122 -14.85 -6.94 0.79
C MET A 122 -15.69 -8.04 0.11
N GLU A 123 -16.79 -8.49 0.72
CA GLU A 123 -17.66 -9.56 0.22
C GLU A 123 -16.87 -10.83 -0.12
N LEU A 124 -16.08 -11.30 0.85
CA LEU A 124 -15.19 -12.46 0.70
C LEU A 124 -15.52 -13.62 1.65
N GLU A 125 -16.66 -13.58 2.34
CA GLU A 125 -17.05 -14.59 3.34
C GLU A 125 -17.08 -16.02 2.72
N GLU A 126 -17.64 -16.15 1.52
CA GLU A 126 -17.73 -17.44 0.83
C GLU A 126 -16.37 -17.95 0.32
N PHE A 127 -15.37 -17.07 0.27
CA PHE A 127 -14.04 -17.38 -0.26
C PHE A 127 -12.97 -17.45 0.81
N GLN A 128 -13.31 -17.20 2.08
CA GLN A 128 -12.32 -17.01 3.14
C GLN A 128 -11.36 -18.21 3.34
N ASP A 129 -11.84 -19.42 3.07
CA ASP A 129 -11.08 -20.65 3.22
C ASP A 129 -10.45 -21.14 1.91
N ARG A 130 -10.70 -20.44 0.79
CA ARG A 130 -10.05 -20.73 -0.50
C ARG A 130 -8.64 -20.18 -0.55
N PHE A 131 -7.78 -20.87 -1.29
CA PHE A 131 -6.44 -20.38 -1.56
C PHE A 131 -6.47 -19.17 -2.52
N ILE A 132 -5.50 -18.26 -2.36
CA ILE A 132 -5.40 -17.02 -3.15
C ILE A 132 -5.22 -17.29 -4.64
N ASP A 133 -4.57 -18.39 -5.01
CA ASP A 133 -4.34 -18.82 -6.39
C ASP A 133 -5.60 -19.37 -7.06
N GLU A 134 -6.60 -19.78 -6.29
CA GLU A 134 -7.91 -20.25 -6.77
C GLU A 134 -8.90 -19.11 -7.07
N LEU A 135 -8.55 -17.87 -6.71
CA LEU A 135 -9.42 -16.71 -6.86
C LEU A 135 -9.34 -16.10 -8.25
N SER A 136 -10.46 -15.57 -8.73
CA SER A 136 -10.46 -14.66 -9.87
C SER A 136 -9.60 -13.40 -9.57
N GLY A 137 -9.14 -12.71 -10.63
CA GLY A 137 -8.34 -11.50 -10.47
C GLY A 137 -9.01 -10.43 -9.59
N GLY A 138 -10.32 -10.23 -9.74
CA GLY A 138 -11.09 -9.28 -8.92
C GLY A 138 -11.24 -9.72 -7.47
N GLN A 139 -11.50 -11.01 -7.21
CA GLN A 139 -11.54 -11.56 -5.84
C GLN A 139 -10.19 -11.44 -5.16
N ARG A 140 -9.11 -11.78 -5.88
CA ARG A 140 -7.73 -11.64 -5.39
C ARG A 140 -7.38 -10.19 -5.06
N GLN A 141 -7.79 -9.24 -5.91
CA GLN A 141 -7.61 -7.81 -5.63
C GLN A 141 -8.35 -7.38 -4.37
N ARG A 142 -9.60 -7.81 -4.18
CA ARG A 142 -10.38 -7.53 -2.97
C ARG A 142 -9.71 -8.12 -1.73
N ALA A 143 -9.19 -9.35 -1.80
CA ALA A 143 -8.45 -9.97 -0.70
C ALA A 143 -7.19 -9.18 -0.32
N LEU A 144 -6.43 -8.69 -1.30
CA LEU A 144 -5.28 -7.82 -1.06
C LEU A 144 -5.68 -6.49 -0.42
N ILE A 145 -6.80 -5.89 -0.83
CA ILE A 145 -7.31 -4.65 -0.21
C ILE A 145 -7.74 -4.94 1.24
N ALA A 146 -8.38 -6.08 1.50
CA ALA A 146 -8.80 -6.48 2.85
C ALA A 146 -7.64 -6.48 3.86
N THR A 147 -6.41 -6.85 3.44
CA THR A 147 -5.22 -6.80 4.31
C THR A 147 -4.89 -5.40 4.80
N SER A 148 -5.32 -4.37 4.07
CA SER A 148 -5.00 -2.97 4.34
C SER A 148 -6.08 -2.24 5.13
N ILE A 149 -7.22 -2.90 5.40
CA ILE A 149 -8.33 -2.31 6.17
C ILE A 149 -7.85 -2.01 7.59
N ARG A 150 -8.19 -0.80 8.06
CA ARG A 150 -7.73 -0.22 9.32
C ARG A 150 -6.33 0.41 9.30
N CYS A 151 -5.67 0.52 8.13
CA CYS A 151 -4.53 1.45 7.99
C CYS A 151 -5.03 2.86 7.71
N GLY A 152 -4.35 3.86 8.26
CA GLY A 152 -4.76 5.28 8.10
C GLY A 152 -4.51 5.85 6.71
N CYS A 153 -3.63 5.22 5.93
CA CYS A 153 -3.30 5.58 4.56
C CYS A 153 -2.94 4.33 3.77
N ILE A 154 -3.45 4.23 2.56
CA ILE A 154 -3.14 3.13 1.64
C ILE A 154 -2.45 3.72 0.41
N VAL A 155 -1.26 3.22 0.09
CA VAL A 155 -0.53 3.55 -1.13
C VAL A 155 -0.65 2.35 -2.07
N THR A 156 -1.29 2.53 -3.21
CA THR A 156 -1.44 1.47 -4.22
C THR A 156 -0.63 1.80 -5.47
N ARG A 157 -0.02 0.80 -6.06
CA ARG A 157 0.69 0.91 -7.33
C ARG A 157 -0.09 0.12 -8.38
N ASN A 158 -0.97 0.80 -9.12
CA ASN A 158 -1.66 0.21 -10.26
C ASN A 158 -0.98 0.66 -11.56
N HIS A 159 -0.61 -0.30 -12.41
CA HIS A 159 -0.43 -0.04 -13.83
C HIS A 159 -1.81 -0.14 -14.47
N THR A 160 -2.48 0.95 -14.69
CA THR A 160 -3.45 1.00 -15.75
C THR A 160 -2.66 1.04 -17.06
N GLU A 161 -2.53 -0.10 -17.72
CA GLU A 161 -2.39 -0.08 -19.17
C GLU A 161 -3.69 0.53 -19.70
N LEU A 162 -3.67 1.83 -19.95
CA LEU A 162 -4.64 2.42 -20.86
C LEU A 162 -4.36 1.75 -22.19
N GLY A 163 -5.21 0.78 -22.55
CA GLY A 163 -5.20 0.16 -23.85
C GLY A 163 -5.20 1.26 -24.90
N ARG A 164 -4.33 1.07 -25.90
CA ARG A 164 -4.36 1.88 -27.12
C ARG A 164 -5.78 1.78 -27.69
N VAL A 165 -6.49 2.89 -27.71
CA VAL A 165 -7.57 3.15 -28.66
C VAL A 165 -6.93 3.70 -29.93
#